data_7a6ebf4710c197df3c786004058f82b7
#
_entry.id   7a6ebf4710c197df3c786004058f82b7
#
_cell.length_a   1.000
_cell.length_b   1.000
_cell.length_c   1.000
_cell.angle_alpha   90.00
_cell.angle_beta   90.00
_cell.angle_gamma   90.00
#
_symmetry.space_group_name_H-M   'P 1'
#
loop_
_entity.id
_entity.type
_entity.pdbx_description
1 polymer ?
#
loop_
_entity_poly.entity_id
_entity_poly.type
_entity_poly.pdbx_seq_one_letter_code
_entity_poly.pdbx_strand_id
1 'polypeptide(L)'
;IIKSFDCGDADLNDFILNDAKAFLSKRIAYTFLIIDGENIVAYFSLLNDKVAKTDAANNTWRKLRRSFPHEKHFSSYPAIKLGRSAVLKNYRSLGISTKIMDYLKMLLFKSASYSAFRFLTVDAYISAIPFYERNGFKTLLPEEDDEHTRTMYFDILSLDES
;
A
#
# COMPACT_ATOMS: atom_id res chain seq x y z
N ILE A 1 10.85 -21.42 -6.18
CA ILE A 1 9.57 -21.48 -6.91
C ILE A 1 8.48 -21.67 -5.88
N ILE A 2 7.50 -20.76 -5.86
CA ILE A 2 6.32 -20.85 -4.98
C ILE A 2 5.44 -21.98 -5.51
N LYS A 3 5.20 -22.99 -4.69
CA LYS A 3 4.48 -24.20 -5.13
C LYS A 3 2.97 -24.09 -4.96
N SER A 4 2.51 -23.38 -3.92
CA SER A 4 1.10 -23.20 -3.64
C SER A 4 0.87 -21.99 -2.74
N PHE A 5 -0.21 -21.28 -2.95
CA PHE A 5 -0.70 -20.22 -2.08
C PHE A 5 -2.21 -20.08 -2.30
N ASP A 6 -2.99 -20.05 -1.22
CA ASP A 6 -4.43 -19.84 -1.29
C ASP A 6 -4.89 -18.88 -0.19
N CYS A 7 -5.17 -17.67 -0.60
CA CYS A 7 -5.80 -16.65 0.24
C CYS A 7 -7.32 -16.56 0.04
N GLY A 8 -7.91 -17.36 -0.85
CA GLY A 8 -9.33 -17.33 -1.17
C GLY A 8 -9.74 -16.31 -2.23
N ASP A 9 -8.81 -15.59 -2.79
CA ASP A 9 -9.01 -14.68 -3.92
C ASP A 9 -8.16 -15.17 -5.09
N ALA A 10 -8.80 -15.48 -6.21
CA ALA A 10 -8.14 -16.11 -7.36
C ALA A 10 -7.11 -15.18 -8.03
N ASP A 11 -7.38 -13.87 -8.13
CA ASP A 11 -6.46 -12.89 -8.72
C ASP A 11 -5.21 -12.72 -7.85
N LEU A 12 -5.38 -12.65 -6.53
CA LEU A 12 -4.26 -12.55 -5.59
C LEU A 12 -3.42 -13.83 -5.54
N ASN A 13 -4.05 -15.00 -5.69
CA ASN A 13 -3.35 -16.27 -5.78
C ASN A 13 -2.54 -16.37 -7.08
N ASP A 14 -3.16 -16.00 -8.21
CA ASP A 14 -2.51 -16.02 -9.52
C ASP A 14 -1.32 -15.07 -9.59
N PHE A 15 -1.48 -13.87 -9.06
CA PHE A 15 -0.39 -12.89 -9.03
C PHE A 15 0.89 -13.44 -8.37
N ILE A 16 0.78 -14.01 -7.17
CA ILE A 16 1.97 -14.47 -6.45
C ILE A 16 2.59 -15.71 -7.09
N LEU A 17 1.77 -16.58 -7.70
CA LEU A 17 2.24 -17.81 -8.32
C LEU A 17 2.87 -17.57 -9.70
N ASN A 18 2.33 -16.62 -10.48
CA ASN A 18 2.66 -16.47 -11.90
C ASN A 18 3.26 -15.11 -12.24
N ASP A 19 2.76 -14.00 -11.70
CA ASP A 19 3.07 -12.66 -12.16
C ASP A 19 4.17 -11.95 -11.38
N ALA A 20 4.29 -12.18 -10.08
CA ALA A 20 5.19 -11.42 -9.20
C ALA A 20 6.65 -11.39 -9.70
N LYS A 21 7.15 -12.51 -10.23
CA LYS A 21 8.50 -12.60 -10.78
C LYS A 21 8.66 -11.77 -12.06
N ALA A 22 7.65 -11.75 -12.93
CA ALA A 22 7.64 -10.94 -14.13
C ALA A 22 7.59 -9.44 -13.81
N PHE A 23 6.80 -9.05 -12.81
CA PHE A 23 6.72 -7.67 -12.32
C PHE A 23 8.07 -7.19 -11.76
N LEU A 24 8.78 -8.04 -11.02
CA LEU A 24 10.12 -7.72 -10.54
C LEU A 24 11.11 -7.56 -11.70
N SER A 25 11.14 -8.48 -12.64
CA SER A 25 12.09 -8.45 -13.77
C SER A 25 11.88 -7.24 -14.68
N LYS A 26 10.64 -6.78 -14.81
CA LYS A 26 10.27 -5.58 -15.57
C LYS A 26 10.35 -4.29 -14.74
N ARG A 27 10.83 -4.37 -13.49
CA ARG A 27 10.94 -3.25 -12.55
C ARG A 27 9.63 -2.50 -12.30
N ILE A 28 8.50 -3.24 -12.29
CA ILE A 28 7.17 -2.68 -12.02
C ILE A 28 6.91 -2.67 -10.52
N ALA A 29 7.14 -3.80 -9.83
CA ALA A 29 6.91 -3.92 -8.40
C ALA A 29 7.90 -4.89 -7.74
N TYR A 30 8.18 -4.65 -6.46
CA TYR A 30 8.86 -5.59 -5.57
C TYR A 30 7.83 -6.33 -4.74
N THR A 31 7.92 -7.65 -4.69
CA THR A 31 7.05 -8.49 -3.86
C THR A 31 7.84 -9.06 -2.69
N PHE A 32 7.35 -8.82 -1.48
CA PHE A 32 7.90 -9.29 -0.22
C PHE A 32 7.09 -10.48 0.27
N LEU A 33 7.78 -11.52 0.68
CA LEU A 33 7.17 -12.75 1.22
C LEU A 33 7.36 -12.81 2.72
N ILE A 34 6.29 -13.13 3.44
CA ILE A 34 6.33 -13.48 4.86
C ILE A 34 6.29 -14.99 4.94
N ILE A 35 7.30 -15.57 5.59
CA ILE A 35 7.54 -17.01 5.61
C ILE A 35 7.49 -17.52 7.05
N ASP A 36 6.83 -18.65 7.27
CA ASP A 36 6.84 -19.42 8.49
C ASP A 36 7.35 -20.85 8.15
N GLY A 37 8.58 -21.14 8.57
CA GLY A 37 9.29 -22.35 8.14
C GLY A 37 9.48 -22.37 6.62
N GLU A 38 8.89 -23.35 5.95
CA GLU A 38 8.91 -23.48 4.49
C GLU A 38 7.66 -22.90 3.80
N ASN A 39 6.70 -22.39 4.57
CA ASN A 39 5.42 -21.94 4.04
C ASN A 39 5.38 -20.42 3.87
N ILE A 40 4.85 -19.98 2.74
CA ILE A 40 4.49 -18.56 2.56
C ILE A 40 3.15 -18.34 3.25
N VAL A 41 3.15 -17.52 4.29
CA VAL A 41 1.95 -17.20 5.06
C VAL A 41 1.27 -15.92 4.61
N ALA A 42 2.04 -15.02 4.01
CA ALA A 42 1.52 -13.77 3.44
C ALA A 42 2.50 -13.19 2.42
N TYR A 43 2.02 -12.23 1.65
CA TYR A 43 2.87 -11.39 0.81
C TYR A 43 2.30 -9.99 0.68
N PHE A 44 3.14 -9.05 0.28
CA PHE A 44 2.74 -7.73 -0.20
C PHE A 44 3.68 -7.25 -1.32
N SER A 45 3.16 -6.44 -2.23
CA SER A 45 3.94 -5.83 -3.31
C SER A 45 3.97 -4.31 -3.18
N LEU A 46 5.13 -3.72 -3.48
CA LEU A 46 5.35 -2.28 -3.47
C LEU A 46 5.75 -1.80 -4.86
N LEU A 47 5.19 -0.68 -5.28
CA LEU A 47 5.53 -0.01 -6.53
C LEU A 47 5.56 1.50 -6.33
N ASN A 48 6.23 2.21 -7.26
CA ASN A 48 6.27 3.66 -7.24
C ASN A 48 4.90 4.24 -7.58
N ASP A 49 4.54 5.34 -6.91
CA ASP A 49 3.28 6.04 -7.09
C ASP A 49 3.44 7.54 -6.86
N LYS A 50 2.38 8.28 -7.02
CA LYS A 50 2.26 9.70 -6.66
C LYS A 50 0.86 9.98 -6.13
N VAL A 51 0.75 10.98 -5.26
CA VAL A 51 -0.51 11.60 -4.90
C VAL A 51 -0.63 12.88 -5.71
N ALA A 52 -1.53 12.92 -6.69
CA ALA A 52 -1.71 14.04 -7.57
C ALA A 52 -2.93 14.90 -7.17
N LYS A 53 -2.87 16.18 -7.53
CA LYS A 53 -3.99 17.12 -7.30
C LYS A 53 -5.28 16.66 -7.97
N THR A 54 -5.16 16.04 -9.15
CA THR A 54 -6.29 15.51 -9.92
C THR A 54 -6.98 14.32 -9.26
N ASP A 55 -6.27 13.61 -8.39
CA ASP A 55 -6.72 12.35 -7.78
C ASP A 55 -7.27 12.57 -6.36
N ALA A 56 -7.26 13.83 -5.89
CA ALA A 56 -7.65 14.18 -4.54
C ALA A 56 -8.81 15.19 -4.52
N ALA A 57 -9.70 15.03 -3.54
CA ALA A 57 -10.69 16.06 -3.26
C ALA A 57 -10.00 17.40 -2.91
N ASN A 58 -10.60 18.51 -3.30
CA ASN A 58 -10.01 19.85 -3.14
C ASN A 58 -9.65 20.19 -1.68
N ASN A 59 -10.46 19.77 -0.72
CA ASN A 59 -10.19 19.95 0.71
C ASN A 59 -9.03 19.07 1.20
N THR A 60 -8.95 17.82 0.73
CA THR A 60 -7.85 16.90 1.02
C THR A 60 -6.56 17.44 0.44
N TRP A 61 -6.56 17.84 -0.84
CA TRP A 61 -5.39 18.43 -1.48
C TRP A 61 -4.87 19.68 -0.75
N ARG A 62 -5.77 20.58 -0.31
CA ARG A 62 -5.39 21.76 0.47
C ARG A 62 -4.71 21.41 1.79
N LYS A 63 -5.15 20.34 2.49
CA LYS A 63 -4.52 19.87 3.73
C LYS A 63 -3.13 19.31 3.45
N LEU A 64 -2.99 18.44 2.45
CA LEU A 64 -1.71 17.87 2.07
C LEU A 64 -0.69 18.95 1.69
N ARG A 65 -1.11 19.90 0.87
CA ARG A 65 -0.25 20.98 0.39
C ARG A 65 0.31 21.87 1.51
N ARG A 66 -0.42 22.05 2.62
CA ARG A 66 0.04 22.85 3.77
C ARG A 66 1.26 22.25 4.47
N SER A 67 1.49 20.97 4.35
CA SER A 67 2.65 20.29 4.94
C SER A 67 3.92 20.37 4.10
N PHE A 68 3.89 21.06 2.94
CA PHE A 68 5.02 21.23 2.05
C PHE A 68 5.45 22.68 1.95
N PRO A 69 6.72 22.98 1.56
CA PRO A 69 7.22 24.35 1.37
C PRO A 69 6.34 25.15 0.41
N HIS A 70 5.99 26.37 0.79
CA HIS A 70 5.00 27.20 0.12
C HIS A 70 5.43 27.77 -1.24
N GLU A 71 6.74 27.85 -1.51
CA GLU A 71 7.27 28.57 -2.66
C GLU A 71 7.18 27.83 -3.98
N LYS A 72 6.98 26.52 -3.94
CA LYS A 72 6.86 25.69 -5.14
C LYS A 72 5.55 24.91 -5.13
N HIS A 73 4.70 25.19 -6.10
CA HIS A 73 3.42 24.49 -6.26
C HIS A 73 3.61 23.23 -7.11
N PHE A 74 3.87 22.10 -6.47
CA PHE A 74 3.85 20.81 -7.14
C PHE A 74 2.40 20.38 -7.42
N SER A 75 2.19 19.75 -8.56
CA SER A 75 0.92 19.10 -8.93
C SER A 75 0.78 17.68 -8.38
N SER A 76 1.87 17.13 -7.87
CA SER A 76 1.90 15.78 -7.26
C SER A 76 3.04 15.65 -6.27
N TYR A 77 2.88 14.70 -5.35
CA TYR A 77 3.89 14.33 -4.34
C TYR A 77 4.25 12.85 -4.45
N PRO A 78 5.53 12.48 -4.24
CA PRO A 78 5.98 11.11 -4.40
C PRO A 78 5.36 10.18 -3.35
N ALA A 79 4.99 8.99 -3.78
CA ALA A 79 4.40 7.96 -2.96
C ALA A 79 4.95 6.57 -3.32
N ILE A 80 4.76 5.63 -2.40
CA ILE A 80 4.86 4.20 -2.65
C ILE A 80 3.45 3.62 -2.56
N LYS A 81 3.07 2.78 -3.51
CA LYS A 81 1.78 2.08 -3.48
C LYS A 81 1.96 0.67 -2.93
N LEU A 82 1.12 0.33 -1.97
CA LEU A 82 0.84 -1.05 -1.63
C LEU A 82 -0.07 -1.61 -2.74
N GLY A 83 0.51 -2.40 -3.64
CA GLY A 83 -0.20 -2.95 -4.78
C GLY A 83 -1.09 -4.12 -4.37
N ARG A 84 -0.52 -5.32 -4.33
CA ARG A 84 -1.23 -6.52 -3.89
C ARG A 84 -0.75 -6.96 -2.52
N SER A 85 -1.69 -7.41 -1.69
CA SER A 85 -1.38 -7.94 -0.36
C SER A 85 -2.37 -9.05 -0.02
N ALA A 86 -1.87 -10.18 0.46
CA ALA A 86 -2.69 -11.31 0.83
C ALA A 86 -2.11 -12.10 1.99
N VAL A 87 -3.00 -12.68 2.79
CA VAL A 87 -2.68 -13.61 3.89
C VAL A 87 -3.31 -14.96 3.59
N LEU A 88 -2.53 -16.02 3.74
CA LEU A 88 -2.97 -17.40 3.56
C LEU A 88 -4.22 -17.68 4.43
N LYS A 89 -5.21 -18.41 3.89
CA LYS A 89 -6.50 -18.65 4.57
C LYS A 89 -6.37 -19.07 6.03
N ASN A 90 -5.49 -20.05 6.29
CA ASN A 90 -5.31 -20.62 7.63
C ASN A 90 -4.66 -19.66 8.65
N TYR A 91 -4.10 -18.54 8.17
CA TYR A 91 -3.47 -17.50 8.99
C TYR A 91 -4.33 -16.25 9.13
N ARG A 92 -5.53 -16.25 8.55
CA ARG A 92 -6.49 -15.15 8.74
C ARG A 92 -6.97 -15.11 10.20
N SER A 93 -7.47 -13.96 10.61
CA SER A 93 -7.99 -13.71 11.97
C SER A 93 -6.95 -13.80 13.11
N LEU A 94 -5.67 -13.99 12.78
CA LEU A 94 -4.57 -13.99 13.76
C LEU A 94 -3.90 -12.60 13.92
N GLY A 95 -4.50 -11.56 13.38
CA GLY A 95 -3.93 -10.20 13.41
C GLY A 95 -2.71 -9.98 12.51
N ILE A 96 -2.39 -10.93 11.63
CA ILE A 96 -1.20 -10.90 10.76
C ILE A 96 -1.23 -9.69 9.84
N SER A 97 -2.37 -9.36 9.24
CA SER A 97 -2.50 -8.19 8.35
C SER A 97 -2.13 -6.89 9.05
N THR A 98 -2.53 -6.69 10.31
CA THR A 98 -2.16 -5.52 11.11
C THR A 98 -0.65 -5.49 11.38
N LYS A 99 -0.07 -6.63 11.78
CA LYS A 99 1.38 -6.72 12.01
C LYS A 99 2.20 -6.46 10.74
N ILE A 100 1.73 -6.94 9.59
CA ILE A 100 2.35 -6.65 8.30
C ILE A 100 2.28 -5.15 8.01
N MET A 101 1.13 -4.52 8.26
CA MET A 101 0.96 -3.08 8.04
C MET A 101 1.88 -2.25 8.94
N ASP A 102 1.99 -2.60 10.22
CA ASP A 102 2.91 -1.93 11.14
C ASP A 102 4.36 -2.10 10.72
N TYR A 103 4.76 -3.33 10.36
CA TYR A 103 6.09 -3.62 9.84
C TYR A 103 6.38 -2.83 8.55
N LEU A 104 5.45 -2.80 7.61
CA LEU A 104 5.57 -2.07 6.35
C LEU A 104 5.79 -0.57 6.59
N LYS A 105 4.98 0.05 7.43
CA LYS A 105 5.13 1.47 7.79
C LYS A 105 6.51 1.75 8.40
N MET A 106 6.95 0.93 9.35
CA MET A 106 8.26 1.07 9.97
C MET A 106 9.42 0.83 8.99
N LEU A 107 9.28 -0.14 8.09
CA LEU A 107 10.24 -0.40 7.03
C LEU A 107 10.40 0.83 6.14
N LEU A 108 9.29 1.39 5.67
CA LEU A 108 9.28 2.55 4.79
C LEU A 108 9.77 3.81 5.50
N PHE A 109 9.40 4.03 6.76
CA PHE A 109 9.87 5.17 7.55
C PHE A 109 11.39 5.15 7.78
N LYS A 110 11.95 3.96 8.03
CA LYS A 110 13.39 3.80 8.29
C LYS A 110 14.25 3.63 7.04
N SER A 111 13.63 3.39 5.88
CA SER A 111 14.39 3.09 4.67
C SER A 111 15.13 4.34 4.18
N ALA A 112 16.47 4.28 4.21
CA ALA A 112 17.31 5.17 3.44
C ALA A 112 17.26 4.68 1.99
N SER A 113 16.44 5.30 1.15
CA SER A 113 16.36 4.99 -0.27
C SER A 113 17.08 6.06 -1.11
N TYR A 114 17.42 5.72 -2.33
CA TYR A 114 17.98 6.68 -3.30
C TYR A 114 16.96 7.74 -3.75
N SER A 115 15.71 7.58 -3.37
CA SER A 115 14.62 8.51 -3.69
C SER A 115 13.70 8.66 -2.49
N ALA A 116 13.23 9.89 -2.26
CA ALA A 116 12.31 10.19 -1.18
C ALA A 116 10.85 9.97 -1.62
N PHE A 117 10.02 9.58 -0.70
CA PHE A 117 8.56 9.55 -0.82
C PHE A 117 7.92 10.02 0.48
N ARG A 118 6.71 10.55 0.39
CA ARG A 118 5.97 11.08 1.53
C ARG A 118 4.82 10.18 1.94
N PHE A 119 4.15 9.58 0.97
CA PHE A 119 2.91 8.85 1.20
C PHE A 119 3.03 7.36 0.91
N LEU A 120 2.31 6.55 1.67
CA LEU A 120 1.95 5.19 1.32
C LEU A 120 0.50 5.22 0.81
N THR A 121 0.27 4.74 -0.40
CA THR A 121 -1.05 4.68 -1.03
C THR A 121 -1.53 3.23 -1.20
N VAL A 122 -2.82 3.06 -1.34
CA VAL A 122 -3.48 1.78 -1.66
C VAL A 122 -4.79 2.03 -2.39
N ASP A 123 -5.11 1.18 -3.36
CA ASP A 123 -6.46 1.07 -3.90
C ASP A 123 -7.19 0.00 -3.11
N ALA A 124 -7.88 0.43 -2.06
CA ALA A 124 -8.53 -0.47 -1.11
C ALA A 124 -9.86 -0.96 -1.66
N TYR A 125 -10.11 -2.28 -1.65
CA TYR A 125 -11.46 -2.80 -1.82
C TYR A 125 -12.41 -2.15 -0.82
N ILE A 126 -13.65 -1.88 -1.22
CA ILE A 126 -14.66 -1.25 -0.37
C ILE A 126 -14.79 -1.96 0.98
N SER A 127 -14.79 -3.31 0.96
CA SER A 127 -14.85 -4.14 2.17
C SER A 127 -13.62 -4.02 3.08
N ALA A 128 -12.47 -3.57 2.55
CA ALA A 128 -11.23 -3.42 3.29
C ALA A 128 -10.99 -2.00 3.82
N ILE A 129 -11.80 -1.02 3.42
CA ILE A 129 -11.69 0.38 3.89
C ILE A 129 -11.60 0.46 5.42
N PRO A 130 -12.47 -0.20 6.21
CA PRO A 130 -12.40 -0.13 7.67
C PRO A 130 -11.07 -0.65 8.25
N PHE A 131 -10.43 -1.63 7.60
CA PHE A 131 -9.10 -2.10 7.99
C PHE A 131 -8.05 -1.02 7.79
N TYR A 132 -8.04 -0.36 6.63
CA TYR A 132 -7.08 0.70 6.34
C TYR A 132 -7.30 1.93 7.22
N GLU A 133 -8.55 2.32 7.48
CA GLU A 133 -8.88 3.42 8.40
C GLU A 133 -8.36 3.17 9.81
N ARG A 134 -8.56 1.95 10.35
CA ARG A 134 -8.00 1.56 11.67
C ARG A 134 -6.47 1.58 11.68
N ASN A 135 -5.84 1.45 10.52
CA ASN A 135 -4.40 1.59 10.35
C ASN A 135 -3.94 3.01 9.99
N GLY A 136 -4.80 4.02 10.14
CA GLY A 136 -4.47 5.44 9.98
C GLY A 136 -4.48 5.95 8.54
N PHE A 137 -4.94 5.15 7.59
CA PHE A 137 -5.15 5.62 6.21
C PHE A 137 -6.37 6.52 6.12
N LYS A 138 -6.35 7.42 5.16
CA LYS A 138 -7.45 8.35 4.85
C LYS A 138 -7.80 8.22 3.38
N THR A 139 -9.08 8.39 3.06
CA THR A 139 -9.55 8.40 1.68
C THR A 139 -9.05 9.64 0.96
N LEU A 140 -8.49 9.47 -0.23
CA LEU A 140 -7.97 10.56 -1.06
C LEU A 140 -9.10 11.29 -1.78
N LEU A 141 -10.02 10.55 -2.38
CA LEU A 141 -11.22 11.03 -3.05
C LEU A 141 -12.42 10.19 -2.60
N PRO A 142 -13.40 10.77 -1.88
CA PRO A 142 -14.56 10.01 -1.37
C PRO A 142 -15.48 9.46 -2.46
N GLU A 143 -15.63 10.21 -3.55
CA GLU A 143 -16.51 9.88 -4.67
C GLU A 143 -15.64 9.54 -5.89
N GLU A 144 -15.12 8.31 -5.93
CA GLU A 144 -14.46 7.75 -7.11
C GLU A 144 -15.51 7.03 -7.98
N ASP A 145 -15.29 7.08 -9.30
CA ASP A 145 -16.14 6.39 -10.28
C ASP A 145 -16.00 4.86 -10.20
N ASP A 146 -14.94 4.36 -9.56
CA ASP A 146 -14.75 2.93 -9.35
C ASP A 146 -15.66 2.41 -8.22
N GLU A 147 -16.57 1.52 -8.56
CA GLU A 147 -17.51 0.91 -7.62
C GLU A 147 -16.86 -0.13 -6.69
N HIS A 148 -15.64 -0.56 -6.99
CA HIS A 148 -14.97 -1.68 -6.30
C HIS A 148 -13.88 -1.25 -5.33
N THR A 149 -13.21 -0.13 -5.62
CA THR A 149 -12.07 0.33 -4.83
C THR A 149 -12.19 1.81 -4.43
N ARG A 150 -11.36 2.21 -3.45
CA ARG A 150 -11.11 3.61 -3.09
C ARG A 150 -9.62 3.82 -2.90
N THR A 151 -9.10 4.89 -3.47
CA THR A 151 -7.72 5.29 -3.22
C THR A 151 -7.59 5.90 -1.85
N MET A 152 -6.73 5.28 -1.04
CA MET A 152 -6.42 5.74 0.31
C MET A 152 -4.93 6.05 0.45
N TYR A 153 -4.58 6.92 1.39
CA TYR A 153 -3.20 7.31 1.66
C TYR A 153 -2.90 7.35 3.15
N PHE A 154 -1.63 7.14 3.47
CA PHE A 154 -1.06 7.29 4.81
C PHE A 154 0.15 8.23 4.71
N ASP A 155 0.25 9.23 5.58
CA ASP A 155 1.41 10.12 5.67
C ASP A 155 2.48 9.46 6.54
N ILE A 156 3.61 9.10 5.94
CA ILE A 156 4.70 8.40 6.63
C ILE A 156 5.27 9.23 7.79
N LEU A 157 5.32 10.55 7.67
CA LEU A 157 5.85 11.41 8.75
C LEU A 157 4.92 11.49 9.96
N SER A 158 3.67 11.04 9.88
CA SER A 158 2.81 10.93 11.06
C SER A 158 3.33 9.93 12.10
N LEU A 159 4.29 9.07 11.73
CA LEU A 159 4.97 8.15 12.65
C LEU A 159 6.02 8.84 13.51
N ASP A 160 6.51 10.01 13.11
CA ASP A 160 7.49 10.79 13.88
C ASP A 160 6.84 11.60 15.03
N GLU A 161 5.51 11.82 14.93
CA GLU A 161 4.72 12.58 15.90
C GLU A 161 4.15 11.71 17.04
N SER A 162 4.40 10.41 17.02
CA SER A 162 3.94 9.41 18.01
C SER A 162 5.12 8.78 18.74
#